data_cdb41b5e772641e2ceca35159ea5ae21
#
_entry.id   cdb41b5e772641e2ceca35159ea5ae21
#
_cell.length_a   1.000
_cell.length_b   1.000
_cell.length_c   1.000
_cell.angle_alpha   90.00
_cell.angle_beta   90.00
_cell.angle_gamma   90.00
#
_symmetry.space_group_name_H-M   'P 1'
#
loop_
_entity.id
_entity.type
_entity.pdbx_description
1 polymer ?
#
loop_
_entity_poly.entity_id
_entity_poly.type
_entity_poly.pdbx_seq_one_letter_code
_entity_poly.pdbx_strand_id
1 'polypeptide(L)'
;LEQTGRIRIVWDPARTPLSTRLSRLASLGYRPSLATGETRERERRRERNRWLLRLGVAGLGAMQAMMYAEALYLDTSGEMPLATRDFFRWIAFLVSTPVVFYSGWPFLEGMWRELRGRRLGMDTLIAGSTLLAYFASLAETLRGGAHVWFDAAVMFVFLLLAARMLEQRARGIASAQVDALARARPALATRERADGSAEQVPLSAVAIGDIVRVAVGDGVPADGDVLDVETAFDESLLTGESSPVAKPAGTRAFAGSVCRERPARLKVARTGADTRLSQLTRLVERAQEQRPPLARTADRIAGVFVAALIVAAIAVYAWWRVQEPARAFEVALAVLVVSCPCALSLAVPAA
;
A
#
# COMPACT_ATOMS: atom_id res chain seq x y z
N LEU A 1 -0.51 11.21 -0.58
CA LEU A 1 -1.65 10.47 -0.04
C LEU A 1 -1.58 8.97 -0.33
N GLU A 2 -1.17 8.57 -1.52
CA GLU A 2 -1.17 7.17 -1.95
C GLU A 2 -0.05 6.32 -1.34
N GLN A 3 1.05 6.92 -0.88
CA GLN A 3 2.19 6.16 -0.37
C GLN A 3 2.13 5.87 1.15
N THR A 4 1.60 6.77 1.95
CA THR A 4 1.57 6.60 3.41
C THR A 4 0.17 6.50 4.00
N GLY A 5 -0.87 6.81 3.23
CA GLY A 5 -2.26 6.90 3.70
C GLY A 5 -2.48 7.95 4.80
N ARG A 6 -1.52 8.85 5.00
CA ARG A 6 -1.57 9.86 6.05
C ARG A 6 -1.76 11.24 5.46
N ILE A 7 -2.67 12.02 6.05
CA ILE A 7 -2.83 13.46 5.78
C ILE A 7 -2.60 14.21 7.07
N ARG A 8 -1.72 15.20 7.03
CA ARG A 8 -1.60 16.17 8.09
C ARG A 8 -2.48 17.37 7.76
N ILE A 9 -3.47 17.61 8.58
CA ILE A 9 -4.36 18.78 8.44
C ILE A 9 -4.02 19.74 9.57
N VAL A 10 -3.60 20.94 9.23
CA VAL A 10 -3.48 22.07 10.16
C VAL A 10 -4.73 22.92 9.94
N TRP A 11 -5.54 23.08 11.00
CA TRP A 11 -6.78 23.85 10.92
C TRP A 11 -6.96 24.67 12.20
N ASP A 12 -7.76 25.73 12.08
CA ASP A 12 -8.21 26.54 13.22
C ASP A 12 -9.57 25.98 13.70
N PRO A 13 -9.63 25.39 14.92
CA PRO A 13 -10.87 24.85 15.46
C PRO A 13 -11.97 25.89 15.67
N ALA A 14 -11.61 27.18 15.85
CA ALA A 14 -12.56 28.28 16.01
C ALA A 14 -13.27 28.62 14.71
N ARG A 15 -12.66 28.37 13.54
CA ARG A 15 -13.24 28.68 12.22
C ARG A 15 -13.98 27.54 11.58
N THR A 16 -13.55 26.30 11.82
CA THR A 16 -14.15 25.14 11.15
C THR A 16 -14.08 23.89 12.03
N PRO A 17 -15.17 23.17 12.29
CA PRO A 17 -15.16 21.92 13.04
C PRO A 17 -14.44 20.82 12.23
N LEU A 18 -13.77 19.89 12.93
CA LEU A 18 -13.04 18.77 12.33
C LEU A 18 -13.94 17.89 11.45
N SER A 19 -15.21 17.72 11.86
CA SER A 19 -16.22 16.95 11.12
C SER A 19 -16.41 17.45 9.68
N THR A 20 -16.44 18.76 9.47
CA THR A 20 -16.57 19.36 8.12
C THR A 20 -15.37 19.06 7.23
N ARG A 21 -14.18 19.00 7.80
CA ARG A 21 -12.96 18.62 7.06
C ARG A 21 -12.94 17.14 6.72
N LEU A 22 -13.33 16.31 7.66
CA LEU A 22 -13.42 14.86 7.44
C LEU A 22 -14.50 14.50 6.41
N SER A 23 -15.69 15.16 6.44
CA SER A 23 -16.73 14.94 5.45
C SER A 23 -16.32 15.36 4.04
N ARG A 24 -15.52 16.43 3.90
CA ARG A 24 -14.97 16.84 2.61
C ARG A 24 -13.95 15.86 2.06
N LEU A 25 -13.15 15.23 2.92
CA LEU A 25 -12.26 14.13 2.52
C LEU A 25 -13.05 12.89 2.13
N ALA A 26 -14.12 12.59 2.86
CA ALA A 26 -15.00 11.47 2.53
C ALA A 26 -15.70 11.67 1.17
N SER A 27 -16.12 12.89 0.83
CA SER A 27 -16.72 13.21 -0.48
C SER A 27 -15.73 13.05 -1.65
N LEU A 28 -14.42 13.07 -1.39
CA LEU A 28 -13.37 12.79 -2.36
C LEU A 28 -13.04 11.28 -2.49
N GLY A 29 -13.82 10.41 -1.83
CA GLY A 29 -13.64 8.96 -1.87
C GLY A 29 -12.63 8.39 -0.87
N TYR A 30 -12.13 9.22 0.07
CA TYR A 30 -11.24 8.77 1.13
C TYR A 30 -12.05 8.41 2.38
N ARG A 31 -11.57 7.43 3.16
CA ARG A 31 -12.14 7.09 4.47
C ARG A 31 -11.24 7.65 5.57
N PRO A 32 -11.43 8.92 5.98
CA PRO A 32 -10.59 9.52 7.01
C PRO A 32 -10.90 8.90 8.37
N SER A 33 -9.88 8.43 9.08
CA SER A 33 -9.96 7.99 10.48
C SER A 33 -8.88 8.67 11.31
N LEU A 34 -9.19 8.90 12.60
CA LEU A 34 -8.20 9.41 13.53
C LEU A 34 -7.14 8.31 13.78
N ALA A 35 -5.88 8.71 13.70
CA ALA A 35 -4.76 7.79 13.72
C ALA A 35 -4.43 7.34 15.17
N THR A 36 -5.25 6.48 15.76
CA THR A 36 -4.92 5.75 16.98
C THR A 36 -4.26 4.41 16.62
N GLY A 37 -3.26 3.97 17.40
CA GLY A 37 -2.44 2.79 17.06
C GLY A 37 -3.23 1.50 16.86
N GLU A 38 -4.24 1.23 17.70
CA GLU A 38 -5.05 0.01 17.60
C GLU A 38 -6.01 -0.02 16.40
N THR A 39 -6.61 1.10 16.06
CA THR A 39 -7.52 1.20 14.91
C THR A 39 -6.77 0.95 13.61
N ARG A 40 -5.52 1.43 13.51
CA ARG A 40 -4.64 1.21 12.34
C ARG A 40 -4.30 -0.25 12.14
N GLU A 41 -3.95 -0.96 13.22
CA GLU A 41 -3.57 -2.37 13.11
C GLU A 41 -4.76 -3.21 12.66
N ARG A 42 -5.97 -2.93 13.17
CA ARG A 42 -7.21 -3.60 12.75
C ARG A 42 -7.55 -3.31 11.29
N GLU A 43 -7.36 -2.07 10.84
CA GLU A 43 -7.58 -1.67 9.44
C GLU A 43 -6.57 -2.35 8.50
N ARG A 44 -5.27 -2.36 8.85
CA ARG A 44 -4.23 -3.06 8.09
C ARG A 44 -4.51 -4.57 7.97
N ARG A 45 -4.95 -5.22 9.05
CA ARG A 45 -5.34 -6.64 9.03
C ARG A 45 -6.55 -6.89 8.14
N ARG A 46 -7.58 -6.04 8.21
CA ARG A 46 -8.77 -6.14 7.35
C ARG A 46 -8.40 -5.93 5.88
N GLU A 47 -7.57 -4.97 5.59
CA GLU A 47 -7.11 -4.68 4.23
C GLU A 47 -6.29 -5.85 3.68
N ARG A 48 -5.33 -6.36 4.43
CA ARG A 48 -4.55 -7.56 4.07
C ARG A 48 -5.44 -8.77 3.81
N ASN A 49 -6.43 -9.03 4.66
CA ASN A 49 -7.33 -10.16 4.49
C ASN A 49 -8.20 -10.01 3.23
N ARG A 50 -8.65 -8.78 2.90
CA ARG A 50 -9.36 -8.51 1.65
C ARG A 50 -8.48 -8.77 0.42
N TRP A 51 -7.21 -8.35 0.46
CA TRP A 51 -6.27 -8.62 -0.63
C TRP A 51 -5.99 -10.11 -0.80
N LEU A 52 -5.80 -10.85 0.30
CA LEU A 52 -5.62 -12.30 0.28
C LEU A 52 -6.86 -13.01 -0.26
N LEU A 53 -8.06 -12.60 0.13
CA LEU A 53 -9.30 -13.19 -0.37
C LEU A 53 -9.47 -12.93 -1.87
N ARG A 54 -9.20 -11.70 -2.34
CA ARG A 54 -9.22 -11.38 -3.77
C ARG A 54 -8.22 -12.22 -4.55
N LEU A 55 -7.01 -12.36 -4.04
CA LEU A 55 -5.97 -13.19 -4.67
C LEU A 55 -6.37 -14.66 -4.70
N GLY A 56 -6.96 -15.18 -3.61
CA GLY A 56 -7.48 -16.55 -3.54
C GLY A 56 -8.60 -16.81 -4.57
N VAL A 57 -9.56 -15.91 -4.66
CA VAL A 57 -10.64 -15.99 -5.66
C VAL A 57 -10.08 -15.92 -7.09
N ALA A 58 -9.12 -15.00 -7.33
CA ALA A 58 -8.48 -14.88 -8.64
C ALA A 58 -7.66 -16.12 -8.99
N GLY A 59 -6.91 -16.69 -8.04
CA GLY A 59 -6.11 -17.89 -8.25
C GLY A 59 -6.94 -19.14 -8.54
N LEU A 60 -8.00 -19.36 -7.75
CA LEU A 60 -8.96 -20.44 -8.02
C LEU A 60 -9.64 -20.26 -9.36
N GLY A 61 -10.09 -19.04 -9.66
CA GLY A 61 -10.71 -18.72 -10.94
C GLY A 61 -9.75 -18.89 -12.11
N ALA A 62 -8.48 -18.50 -11.98
CA ALA A 62 -7.47 -18.68 -13.01
C ALA A 62 -7.20 -20.17 -13.29
N MET A 63 -7.07 -20.98 -12.25
CA MET A 63 -6.89 -22.43 -12.39
C MET A 63 -8.08 -23.08 -13.10
N GLN A 64 -9.30 -22.69 -12.73
CA GLN A 64 -10.51 -23.22 -13.36
C GLN A 64 -10.66 -22.75 -14.82
N ALA A 65 -10.45 -21.45 -15.06
CA ALA A 65 -10.56 -20.88 -16.41
C ALA A 65 -9.55 -21.51 -17.38
N MET A 66 -8.29 -21.71 -16.94
CA MET A 66 -7.26 -22.38 -17.73
C MET A 66 -7.63 -23.82 -18.06
N MET A 67 -8.18 -24.57 -17.11
CA MET A 67 -8.61 -25.95 -17.35
C MET A 67 -9.69 -26.04 -18.43
N TYR A 68 -10.66 -25.13 -18.44
CA TYR A 68 -11.70 -25.10 -19.47
C TYR A 68 -11.17 -24.57 -20.80
N ALA A 69 -10.28 -23.57 -20.78
CA ALA A 69 -9.65 -23.04 -21.99
C ALA A 69 -8.79 -24.09 -22.68
N GLU A 70 -8.00 -24.85 -21.92
CA GLU A 70 -7.18 -25.92 -22.48
C GLU A 70 -8.03 -26.99 -23.17
N ALA A 71 -9.16 -27.38 -22.58
CA ALA A 71 -10.10 -28.31 -23.20
C ALA A 71 -10.65 -27.77 -24.54
N LEU A 72 -10.91 -26.45 -24.62
CA LEU A 72 -11.35 -25.79 -25.86
C LEU A 72 -10.23 -25.65 -26.90
N TYR A 73 -8.97 -25.40 -26.47
CA TYR A 73 -7.83 -25.26 -27.37
C TYR A 73 -7.34 -26.60 -27.95
N LEU A 74 -7.51 -27.70 -27.22
CA LEU A 74 -7.16 -29.04 -27.67
C LEU A 74 -8.14 -29.59 -28.72
N ASP A 75 -9.33 -29.00 -28.85
CA ASP A 75 -10.31 -29.37 -29.91
C ASP A 75 -9.90 -28.77 -31.27
N THR A 76 -8.70 -29.12 -31.74
CA THR A 76 -8.18 -28.68 -33.04
C THR A 76 -8.90 -29.34 -34.23
N SER A 77 -9.52 -30.49 -34.03
CA SER A 77 -10.27 -31.24 -35.03
C SER A 77 -11.72 -30.78 -35.15
N GLY A 78 -12.24 -29.98 -34.18
CA GLY A 78 -13.64 -29.54 -34.18
C GLY A 78 -14.63 -30.67 -33.90
N GLU A 79 -14.17 -31.79 -33.32
CA GLU A 79 -15.00 -32.97 -33.03
C GLU A 79 -15.82 -32.82 -31.72
N MET A 80 -15.56 -31.79 -30.94
CA MET A 80 -16.31 -31.55 -29.71
C MET A 80 -17.76 -31.17 -30.02
N PRO A 81 -18.75 -31.85 -29.42
CA PRO A 81 -20.15 -31.50 -29.59
C PRO A 81 -20.40 -30.04 -29.21
N LEU A 82 -21.24 -29.33 -30.02
CA LEU A 82 -21.56 -27.93 -29.76
C LEU A 82 -22.07 -27.67 -28.34
N ALA A 83 -22.89 -28.59 -27.84
CA ALA A 83 -23.42 -28.49 -26.46
C ALA A 83 -22.31 -28.53 -25.39
N THR A 84 -21.27 -29.35 -25.57
CA THR A 84 -20.12 -29.44 -24.67
C THR A 84 -19.28 -28.19 -24.73
N ARG A 85 -19.05 -27.67 -25.94
CA ARG A 85 -18.30 -26.43 -26.17
C ARG A 85 -19.00 -25.23 -25.54
N ASP A 86 -20.30 -25.12 -25.72
CA ASP A 86 -21.10 -24.05 -25.12
C ASP A 86 -21.15 -24.16 -23.58
N PHE A 87 -21.22 -25.37 -23.06
CA PHE A 87 -21.15 -25.62 -21.62
C PHE A 87 -19.82 -25.09 -21.03
N PHE A 88 -18.67 -25.40 -21.63
CA PHE A 88 -17.38 -24.87 -21.15
C PHE A 88 -17.29 -23.35 -21.23
N ARG A 89 -17.84 -22.71 -22.25
CA ARG A 89 -17.89 -21.24 -22.41
C ARG A 89 -18.71 -20.60 -21.29
N TRP A 90 -19.91 -21.14 -21.00
CA TRP A 90 -20.77 -20.63 -19.96
C TRP A 90 -20.17 -20.80 -18.56
N ILE A 91 -19.48 -21.92 -18.31
CA ILE A 91 -18.77 -22.11 -17.05
C ILE A 91 -17.59 -21.13 -16.96
N ALA A 92 -16.82 -20.96 -18.04
CA ALA A 92 -15.72 -19.99 -18.07
C ALA A 92 -16.23 -18.56 -17.82
N PHE A 93 -17.37 -18.18 -18.39
CA PHE A 93 -18.03 -16.92 -18.08
C PHE A 93 -18.42 -16.81 -16.60
N LEU A 94 -19.05 -17.85 -16.02
CA LEU A 94 -19.47 -17.86 -14.62
C LEU A 94 -18.29 -17.73 -13.66
N VAL A 95 -17.19 -18.41 -13.94
CA VAL A 95 -15.95 -18.37 -13.14
C VAL A 95 -15.20 -17.05 -13.31
N SER A 96 -15.17 -16.49 -14.51
CA SER A 96 -14.45 -15.24 -14.78
C SER A 96 -15.16 -14.01 -14.19
N THR A 97 -16.49 -14.02 -14.09
CA THR A 97 -17.26 -12.91 -13.57
C THR A 97 -16.83 -12.45 -12.17
N PRO A 98 -16.76 -13.31 -11.13
CA PRO A 98 -16.30 -12.91 -9.82
C PRO A 98 -14.81 -12.50 -9.83
N VAL A 99 -13.98 -13.06 -10.70
CA VAL A 99 -12.58 -12.65 -10.79
C VAL A 99 -12.47 -11.23 -11.33
N VAL A 100 -13.15 -10.93 -12.44
CA VAL A 100 -13.07 -9.60 -13.07
C VAL A 100 -13.68 -8.52 -12.17
N PHE A 101 -14.87 -8.74 -11.59
CA PHE A 101 -15.59 -7.70 -10.87
C PHE A 101 -15.28 -7.65 -9.36
N TYR A 102 -14.95 -8.74 -8.71
CA TYR A 102 -14.59 -8.73 -7.30
C TYR A 102 -13.07 -8.65 -7.10
N SER A 103 -12.30 -9.55 -7.72
CA SER A 103 -10.85 -9.55 -7.59
C SER A 103 -10.21 -8.39 -8.36
N GLY A 104 -10.70 -8.06 -9.56
CA GLY A 104 -10.28 -6.94 -10.38
C GLY A 104 -10.74 -5.56 -9.91
N TRP A 105 -11.60 -5.47 -8.87
CA TRP A 105 -12.15 -4.22 -8.38
C TRP A 105 -11.13 -3.10 -8.13
N PRO A 106 -9.94 -3.35 -7.55
CA PRO A 106 -8.94 -2.29 -7.35
C PRO A 106 -8.49 -1.61 -8.64
N PHE A 107 -8.40 -2.36 -9.73
CA PHE A 107 -8.03 -1.84 -11.05
C PHE A 107 -9.18 -1.05 -11.68
N LEU A 108 -10.42 -1.52 -11.50
CA LEU A 108 -11.61 -0.80 -11.97
C LEU A 108 -11.79 0.54 -11.23
N GLU A 109 -11.59 0.55 -9.93
CA GLU A 109 -11.61 1.77 -9.11
C GLU A 109 -10.46 2.72 -9.48
N GLY A 110 -9.27 2.18 -9.77
CA GLY A 110 -8.12 2.93 -10.27
C GLY A 110 -8.42 3.58 -11.62
N MET A 111 -8.91 2.81 -12.58
CA MET A 111 -9.35 3.31 -13.89
C MET A 111 -10.37 4.44 -13.75
N TRP A 112 -11.40 4.26 -12.91
CA TRP A 112 -12.41 5.29 -12.69
C TRP A 112 -11.82 6.60 -12.17
N ARG A 113 -10.88 6.51 -11.22
CA ARG A 113 -10.17 7.69 -10.67
C ARG A 113 -9.30 8.39 -11.72
N GLU A 114 -8.56 7.61 -12.52
CA GLU A 114 -7.71 8.13 -13.59
C GLU A 114 -8.53 8.84 -14.67
N LEU A 115 -9.60 8.21 -15.15
CA LEU A 115 -10.50 8.79 -16.14
C LEU A 115 -11.19 10.05 -15.63
N ARG A 116 -11.65 10.04 -14.37
CA ARG A 116 -12.27 11.23 -13.76
C ARG A 116 -11.25 12.37 -13.59
N GLY A 117 -9.98 12.02 -13.37
CA GLY A 117 -8.86 12.95 -13.34
C GLY A 117 -8.34 13.37 -14.71
N ARG A 118 -8.98 12.91 -15.81
CA ARG A 118 -8.54 13.12 -17.21
C ARG A 118 -7.08 12.71 -17.45
N ARG A 119 -6.67 11.62 -16.82
CA ARG A 119 -5.33 11.07 -16.98
C ARG A 119 -5.46 9.61 -17.40
N LEU A 120 -4.63 9.22 -18.34
CA LEU A 120 -4.47 7.81 -18.70
C LEU A 120 -3.32 7.25 -17.87
N GLY A 121 -3.58 6.20 -17.14
CA GLY A 121 -2.58 5.53 -16.31
C GLY A 121 -2.63 4.03 -16.50
N MET A 122 -1.85 3.32 -15.70
CA MET A 122 -1.74 1.87 -15.80
C MET A 122 -3.04 1.15 -15.43
N ASP A 123 -3.77 1.66 -14.43
CA ASP A 123 -5.04 1.05 -14.02
C ASP A 123 -6.09 1.14 -15.14
N THR A 124 -6.06 2.23 -15.93
CA THR A 124 -6.92 2.38 -17.13
C THR A 124 -6.61 1.34 -18.19
N LEU A 125 -5.33 1.08 -18.46
CA LEU A 125 -4.92 0.06 -19.41
C LEU A 125 -5.32 -1.34 -18.96
N ILE A 126 -5.01 -1.68 -17.69
CA ILE A 126 -5.28 -2.99 -17.09
C ILE A 126 -6.79 -3.28 -17.07
N ALA A 127 -7.56 -2.38 -16.48
CA ALA A 127 -9.00 -2.55 -16.39
C ALA A 127 -9.67 -2.52 -17.77
N GLY A 128 -9.21 -1.65 -18.66
CA GLY A 128 -9.72 -1.53 -20.02
C GLY A 128 -9.49 -2.80 -20.85
N SER A 129 -8.27 -3.35 -20.85
CA SER A 129 -7.96 -4.60 -21.56
C SER A 129 -8.68 -5.81 -20.96
N THR A 130 -8.79 -5.89 -19.64
CA THR A 130 -9.54 -6.94 -18.94
C THR A 130 -11.03 -6.91 -19.30
N LEU A 131 -11.66 -5.73 -19.23
CA LEU A 131 -13.07 -5.55 -19.59
C LEU A 131 -13.30 -5.83 -21.08
N LEU A 132 -12.37 -5.38 -21.93
CA LEU A 132 -12.44 -5.63 -23.37
C LEU A 132 -12.41 -7.14 -23.67
N ALA A 133 -11.47 -7.88 -23.08
CA ALA A 133 -11.38 -9.33 -23.22
C ALA A 133 -12.64 -10.03 -22.67
N TYR A 134 -13.13 -9.61 -21.51
CA TYR A 134 -14.31 -10.19 -20.88
C TYR A 134 -15.58 -9.98 -21.72
N PHE A 135 -15.86 -8.75 -22.14
CA PHE A 135 -17.07 -8.44 -22.94
C PHE A 135 -16.99 -8.97 -24.37
N ALA A 136 -15.81 -9.01 -24.97
CA ALA A 136 -15.62 -9.65 -26.26
C ALA A 136 -15.89 -11.16 -26.17
N SER A 137 -15.36 -11.83 -25.15
CA SER A 137 -15.63 -13.25 -24.89
C SER A 137 -17.11 -13.53 -24.63
N LEU A 138 -17.78 -12.64 -23.90
CA LEU A 138 -19.23 -12.74 -23.68
C LEU A 138 -19.99 -12.59 -25.01
N ALA A 139 -19.62 -11.61 -25.84
CA ALA A 139 -20.27 -11.42 -27.14
C ALA A 139 -20.06 -12.63 -28.08
N GLU A 140 -18.85 -13.20 -28.10
CA GLU A 140 -18.54 -14.42 -28.84
C GLU A 140 -19.32 -15.64 -28.31
N THR A 141 -19.44 -15.76 -26.99
CA THR A 141 -20.26 -16.82 -26.36
C THR A 141 -21.72 -16.72 -26.77
N LEU A 142 -22.30 -15.52 -26.80
CA LEU A 142 -23.69 -15.29 -27.19
C LEU A 142 -23.93 -15.52 -28.69
N ARG A 143 -22.92 -15.26 -29.52
CA ARG A 143 -22.99 -15.45 -30.98
C ARG A 143 -22.62 -16.86 -31.44
N GLY A 144 -22.14 -17.72 -30.52
CA GLY A 144 -21.62 -19.04 -30.87
C GLY A 144 -20.29 -19.01 -31.65
N GLY A 145 -19.52 -17.91 -31.50
CA GLY A 145 -18.22 -17.72 -32.17
C GLY A 145 -17.17 -18.73 -31.73
N ALA A 146 -16.03 -18.79 -32.45
CA ALA A 146 -15.03 -19.85 -32.23
C ALA A 146 -14.15 -19.62 -30.99
N HIS A 147 -13.84 -18.35 -30.65
CA HIS A 147 -12.80 -18.01 -29.69
C HIS A 147 -13.35 -17.20 -28.52
N VAL A 148 -12.91 -17.55 -27.32
CA VAL A 148 -13.18 -16.82 -26.06
C VAL A 148 -11.86 -16.57 -25.34
N TRP A 149 -11.75 -15.44 -24.64
CA TRP A 149 -10.53 -14.97 -23.96
C TRP A 149 -10.75 -14.76 -22.45
N PHE A 150 -11.67 -15.52 -21.86
CA PHE A 150 -11.95 -15.45 -20.42
C PHE A 150 -10.75 -15.84 -19.57
N ASP A 151 -10.00 -16.83 -19.99
CA ASP A 151 -8.75 -17.32 -19.38
C ASP A 151 -7.68 -16.22 -19.35
N ALA A 152 -7.48 -15.52 -20.48
CA ALA A 152 -6.54 -14.41 -20.57
C ALA A 152 -6.92 -13.27 -19.59
N ALA A 153 -8.20 -12.89 -19.54
CA ALA A 153 -8.68 -11.84 -18.64
C ALA A 153 -8.48 -12.22 -17.16
N VAL A 154 -8.82 -13.46 -16.78
CA VAL A 154 -8.71 -13.96 -15.41
C VAL A 154 -7.24 -14.10 -14.98
N MET A 155 -6.40 -14.68 -15.86
CA MET A 155 -4.98 -14.85 -15.61
C MET A 155 -4.28 -13.51 -15.45
N PHE A 156 -4.64 -12.53 -16.27
CA PHE A 156 -4.09 -11.18 -16.19
C PHE A 156 -4.43 -10.52 -14.86
N VAL A 157 -5.69 -10.58 -14.41
CA VAL A 157 -6.09 -10.07 -13.09
C VAL A 157 -5.34 -10.78 -11.96
N PHE A 158 -5.19 -12.11 -12.03
CA PHE A 158 -4.50 -12.90 -11.00
C PHE A 158 -3.02 -12.50 -10.89
N LEU A 159 -2.29 -12.46 -12.01
CA LEU A 159 -0.87 -12.12 -12.03
C LEU A 159 -0.61 -10.69 -11.55
N LEU A 160 -1.46 -9.75 -11.94
CA LEU A 160 -1.32 -8.36 -11.49
C LEU A 160 -1.65 -8.17 -10.01
N LEU A 161 -2.65 -8.88 -9.48
CA LEU A 161 -2.92 -8.90 -8.04
C LEU A 161 -1.75 -9.49 -7.26
N ALA A 162 -1.17 -10.58 -7.73
CA ALA A 162 -0.01 -11.21 -7.13
C ALA A 162 1.20 -10.25 -7.13
N ALA A 163 1.50 -9.63 -8.26
CA ALA A 163 2.57 -8.64 -8.40
C ALA A 163 2.36 -7.45 -7.44
N ARG A 164 1.15 -6.89 -7.39
CA ARG A 164 0.81 -5.77 -6.51
C ARG A 164 0.91 -6.13 -5.03
N MET A 165 0.57 -7.36 -4.66
CA MET A 165 0.72 -7.85 -3.30
C MET A 165 2.19 -8.00 -2.90
N LEU A 166 3.05 -8.52 -3.80
CA LEU A 166 4.49 -8.59 -3.57
C LEU A 166 5.11 -7.19 -3.42
N GLU A 167 4.71 -6.26 -4.25
CA GLU A 167 5.13 -4.86 -4.17
C GLU A 167 4.74 -4.23 -2.82
N GLN A 168 3.50 -4.41 -2.38
CA GLN A 168 3.03 -3.89 -1.08
C GLN A 168 3.80 -4.51 0.10
N ARG A 169 4.16 -5.80 0.02
CA ARG A 169 5.01 -6.45 1.03
C ARG A 169 6.41 -5.87 1.06
N ALA A 170 7.05 -5.69 -0.10
CA ALA A 170 8.38 -5.10 -0.20
C ALA A 170 8.40 -3.67 0.38
N ARG A 171 7.42 -2.83 0.03
CA ARG A 171 7.26 -1.49 0.61
C ARG A 171 7.00 -1.53 2.11
N GLY A 172 6.20 -2.48 2.60
CA GLY A 172 5.90 -2.65 4.02
C GLY A 172 7.15 -2.97 4.85
N ILE A 173 8.07 -3.77 4.33
CA ILE A 173 9.35 -4.08 4.98
C ILE A 173 10.21 -2.82 5.09
N ALA A 174 10.31 -2.03 4.02
CA ALA A 174 11.07 -0.79 4.02
C ALA A 174 10.51 0.26 5.01
N SER A 175 9.17 0.33 5.18
CA SER A 175 8.52 1.27 6.11
C SER A 175 8.50 0.79 7.57
N ALA A 176 8.77 -0.49 7.85
CA ALA A 176 8.71 -1.06 9.20
C ALA A 176 9.73 -0.41 10.17
N GLN A 177 10.89 0.02 9.67
CA GLN A 177 11.91 0.72 10.46
C GLN A 177 11.41 2.09 10.95
N VAL A 178 10.67 2.82 10.13
CA VAL A 178 10.08 4.11 10.51
C VAL A 178 8.94 3.94 11.53
N ASP A 179 8.13 2.90 11.35
CA ASP A 179 7.09 2.56 12.34
C ASP A 179 7.69 2.09 13.68
N ALA A 180 8.90 1.53 13.70
CA ALA A 180 9.63 1.19 14.92
C ALA A 180 10.03 2.45 15.72
N LEU A 181 10.51 3.51 15.06
CA LEU A 181 10.78 4.80 15.68
C LEU A 181 9.54 5.39 16.37
N ALA A 182 8.38 5.30 15.71
CA ALA A 182 7.13 5.80 16.27
C ALA A 182 6.64 4.98 17.48
N ARG A 183 6.94 3.67 17.53
CA ARG A 183 6.56 2.76 18.64
C ARG A 183 7.49 2.80 19.84
N ALA A 184 8.69 3.34 19.70
CA ALA A 184 9.67 3.42 20.76
C ALA A 184 9.29 4.38 21.90
N ARG A 185 8.20 5.12 21.74
CA ARG A 185 7.69 6.02 22.80
C ARG A 185 6.82 5.22 23.76
N PRO A 186 7.17 5.18 25.06
CA PRO A 186 6.29 4.63 26.06
C PRO A 186 5.00 5.46 26.16
N ALA A 187 3.87 4.80 26.44
CA ALA A 187 2.60 5.50 26.63
C ALA A 187 2.53 6.23 27.98
N LEU A 188 3.23 5.71 28.98
CA LEU A 188 3.27 6.17 30.35
C LEU A 188 4.71 6.50 30.75
N ALA A 189 4.88 7.43 31.67
CA ALA A 189 6.14 7.74 32.32
C ALA A 189 5.97 7.64 33.86
N THR A 190 7.01 7.20 34.54
CA THR A 190 7.05 7.21 36.02
C THR A 190 7.66 8.52 36.47
N ARG A 191 6.83 9.44 36.96
CA ARG A 191 7.24 10.75 37.47
C ARG A 191 7.48 10.67 38.98
N GLU A 192 8.52 11.33 39.44
CA GLU A 192 8.82 11.51 40.85
C GLU A 192 8.15 12.78 41.38
N ARG A 193 7.40 12.67 42.48
CA ARG A 193 6.79 13.81 43.16
C ARG A 193 7.79 14.47 44.10
N ALA A 194 7.45 15.67 44.61
CA ALA A 194 8.27 16.41 45.55
C ALA A 194 8.51 15.68 46.87
N ASP A 195 7.62 14.75 47.24
CA ASP A 195 7.73 13.88 48.43
C ASP A 195 8.60 12.63 48.19
N GLY A 196 9.18 12.49 47.01
CA GLY A 196 9.97 11.33 46.59
C GLY A 196 9.13 10.11 46.17
N SER A 197 7.81 10.17 46.22
CA SER A 197 6.95 9.10 45.70
C SER A 197 6.94 9.05 44.19
N ALA A 198 6.71 7.86 43.63
CA ALA A 198 6.61 7.66 42.19
C ALA A 198 5.14 7.53 41.78
N GLU A 199 4.75 8.23 40.69
CA GLU A 199 3.44 8.10 40.08
C GLU A 199 3.55 7.80 38.58
N GLN A 200 2.64 7.00 38.07
CA GLN A 200 2.53 6.78 36.61
C GLN A 200 1.64 7.85 36.00
N VAL A 201 2.18 8.57 35.04
CA VAL A 201 1.48 9.63 34.31
C VAL A 201 1.51 9.36 32.81
N PRO A 202 0.49 9.77 32.06
CA PRO A 202 0.55 9.76 30.61
C PRO A 202 1.75 10.59 30.11
N LEU A 203 2.42 10.14 29.05
CA LEU A 203 3.57 10.86 28.49
C LEU A 203 3.24 12.34 28.16
N SER A 204 1.99 12.63 27.82
CA SER A 204 1.52 13.99 27.54
C SER A 204 1.47 14.92 28.77
N ALA A 205 1.51 14.35 29.97
CA ALA A 205 1.47 15.10 31.24
C ALA A 205 2.88 15.39 31.78
N VAL A 206 3.94 14.87 31.14
CA VAL A 206 5.34 15.12 31.52
C VAL A 206 5.75 16.51 31.07
N ALA A 207 6.21 17.34 32.01
CA ALA A 207 6.66 18.71 31.79
C ALA A 207 8.19 18.86 31.87
N ILE A 208 8.71 19.95 31.30
CA ILE A 208 10.12 20.31 31.42
C ILE A 208 10.41 20.61 32.90
N GLY A 209 11.49 20.04 33.42
CA GLY A 209 11.89 20.14 34.82
C GLY A 209 11.41 19.01 35.74
N ASP A 210 10.43 18.20 35.30
CA ASP A 210 10.01 17.00 36.02
C ASP A 210 11.18 16.02 36.16
N ILE A 211 11.16 15.24 37.23
CA ILE A 211 12.06 14.11 37.40
C ILE A 211 11.32 12.84 37.02
N VAL A 212 11.86 12.09 36.08
CA VAL A 212 11.30 10.80 35.65
C VAL A 212 12.25 9.66 36.03
N ARG A 213 11.67 8.56 36.51
CA ARG A 213 12.40 7.32 36.81
C ARG A 213 12.28 6.37 35.62
N VAL A 214 13.40 5.82 35.23
CA VAL A 214 13.48 4.84 34.12
C VAL A 214 14.09 3.57 34.67
N ALA A 215 13.35 2.48 34.68
CA ALA A 215 13.83 1.18 35.12
C ALA A 215 14.69 0.51 34.03
N VAL A 216 15.47 -0.49 34.41
CA VAL A 216 16.23 -1.30 33.46
C VAL A 216 15.26 -2.02 32.51
N GLY A 217 15.49 -1.89 31.22
CA GLY A 217 14.62 -2.40 30.16
C GLY A 217 13.56 -1.41 29.70
N ASP A 218 13.32 -0.33 30.43
CA ASP A 218 12.33 0.69 30.05
C ASP A 218 12.88 1.69 29.05
N GLY A 219 11.97 2.19 28.20
CA GLY A 219 12.25 3.28 27.28
C GLY A 219 12.24 4.64 27.98
N VAL A 220 13.22 5.47 27.64
CA VAL A 220 13.30 6.87 28.10
C VAL A 220 12.11 7.67 27.54
N PRO A 221 11.28 8.28 28.39
CA PRO A 221 10.04 8.94 27.95
C PRO A 221 10.26 10.32 27.32
N ALA A 222 11.29 11.04 27.73
CA ALA A 222 11.60 12.41 27.32
C ALA A 222 13.11 12.64 27.29
N ASP A 223 13.60 13.64 26.56
CA ASP A 223 15.01 14.00 26.63
C ASP A 223 15.29 14.65 28.00
N GLY A 224 16.28 14.11 28.73
CA GLY A 224 16.58 14.57 30.08
C GLY A 224 18.04 14.35 30.45
N ASP A 225 18.48 15.06 31.49
CA ASP A 225 19.83 14.94 32.01
C ASP A 225 19.84 13.92 33.17
N VAL A 226 20.80 12.99 33.15
CA VAL A 226 20.98 11.97 34.17
C VAL A 226 21.37 12.64 35.49
N LEU A 227 20.62 12.34 36.57
CA LEU A 227 20.86 13.02 37.87
C LEU A 227 21.89 12.33 38.78
N ASP A 228 21.82 11.00 38.85
CA ASP A 228 22.52 10.31 39.92
C ASP A 228 23.70 9.47 39.42
N VAL A 229 23.42 8.25 39.02
CA VAL A 229 24.45 7.22 38.83
C VAL A 229 24.68 7.02 37.32
N GLU A 230 25.94 6.80 36.96
CA GLU A 230 26.29 6.35 35.63
C GLU A 230 25.53 5.08 35.30
N THR A 231 24.86 5.10 34.15
CA THR A 231 24.16 3.94 33.61
C THR A 231 24.32 3.92 32.08
N ALA A 232 24.10 2.76 31.48
CA ALA A 232 24.19 2.61 30.02
C ALA A 232 22.81 2.65 29.38
N PHE A 233 22.72 3.35 28.24
CA PHE A 233 21.54 3.44 27.42
C PHE A 233 21.81 2.86 26.02
N ASP A 234 20.90 2.04 25.57
CA ASP A 234 20.87 1.58 24.18
C ASP A 234 20.23 2.67 23.31
N GLU A 235 21.05 3.35 22.53
CA GLU A 235 20.64 4.42 21.62
C GLU A 235 20.55 3.93 20.17
N SER A 236 20.55 2.62 19.92
CA SER A 236 20.58 2.01 18.58
C SER A 236 19.48 2.53 17.66
N LEU A 237 18.33 2.84 18.24
CA LEU A 237 17.19 3.40 17.52
C LEU A 237 17.45 4.81 16.96
N LEU A 238 18.33 5.58 17.58
CA LEU A 238 18.67 6.96 17.22
C LEU A 238 19.95 7.07 16.41
N THR A 239 20.93 6.21 16.71
CA THR A 239 22.28 6.27 16.14
C THR A 239 22.56 5.13 15.16
N GLY A 240 21.84 4.02 15.28
CA GLY A 240 22.10 2.77 14.54
C GLY A 240 23.17 1.89 15.17
N GLU A 241 23.85 2.34 16.22
CA GLU A 241 24.90 1.59 16.91
C GLU A 241 24.29 0.72 18.00
N SER A 242 24.58 -0.59 17.99
CA SER A 242 23.99 -1.57 18.91
C SER A 242 24.67 -1.60 20.30
N SER A 243 25.82 -0.96 20.46
CA SER A 243 26.54 -0.93 21.74
C SER A 243 25.89 0.07 22.69
N PRO A 244 25.55 -0.32 23.92
CA PRO A 244 25.05 0.62 24.92
C PRO A 244 26.08 1.71 25.22
N VAL A 245 25.60 2.94 25.36
CA VAL A 245 26.42 4.12 25.64
C VAL A 245 26.34 4.44 27.13
N ALA A 246 27.49 4.43 27.80
CA ALA A 246 27.56 4.83 29.21
C ALA A 246 27.32 6.35 29.37
N LYS A 247 26.43 6.73 30.28
CA LYS A 247 26.03 8.11 30.55
C LYS A 247 26.27 8.44 32.00
N PRO A 248 27.34 9.16 32.34
CA PRO A 248 27.54 9.69 33.69
C PRO A 248 26.50 10.77 34.05
N ALA A 249 26.43 11.07 35.35
CA ALA A 249 25.57 12.15 35.84
C ALA A 249 25.86 13.48 35.10
N GLY A 250 24.81 14.24 34.79
CA GLY A 250 24.88 15.48 34.02
C GLY A 250 24.88 15.32 32.51
N THR A 251 24.99 14.09 31.97
CA THR A 251 24.89 13.87 30.53
C THR A 251 23.46 13.64 30.09
N ARG A 252 23.18 13.89 28.81
CA ARG A 252 21.84 13.80 28.25
C ARG A 252 21.49 12.41 27.77
N ALA A 253 20.39 11.86 28.25
CA ALA A 253 19.72 10.70 27.72
C ALA A 253 18.55 11.17 26.79
N PHE A 254 18.31 10.44 25.72
CA PHE A 254 17.34 10.81 24.70
C PHE A 254 16.08 9.95 24.75
N ALA A 255 14.92 10.55 24.48
CA ALA A 255 13.68 9.81 24.34
C ALA A 255 13.78 8.67 23.32
N GLY A 256 13.27 7.49 23.69
CA GLY A 256 13.32 6.30 22.85
C GLY A 256 14.56 5.42 23.04
N SER A 257 15.59 5.89 23.76
CA SER A 257 16.67 5.00 24.22
C SER A 257 16.16 4.07 25.31
N VAL A 258 16.79 2.90 25.47
CA VAL A 258 16.42 1.89 26.47
C VAL A 258 17.50 1.83 27.55
N CYS A 259 17.10 1.95 28.84
CA CYS A 259 18.01 1.80 29.96
C CYS A 259 18.47 0.34 30.09
N ARG A 260 19.79 0.09 30.20
CA ARG A 260 20.33 -1.28 30.15
C ARG A 260 20.95 -1.80 31.46
N GLU A 261 21.62 -0.98 32.22
CA GLU A 261 22.38 -1.47 33.35
C GLU A 261 21.75 -1.17 34.72
N ARG A 262 21.47 0.08 35.01
CA ARG A 262 20.94 0.52 36.31
C ARG A 262 19.77 1.46 36.11
N PRO A 263 18.78 1.45 37.03
CA PRO A 263 17.69 2.44 36.98
C PRO A 263 18.27 3.86 37.03
N ALA A 264 17.69 4.76 36.21
CA ALA A 264 18.13 6.14 36.12
C ALA A 264 17.03 7.11 36.55
N ARG A 265 17.43 8.24 37.16
CA ARG A 265 16.59 9.41 37.35
C ARG A 265 17.02 10.47 36.36
N LEU A 266 16.06 10.98 35.59
CA LEU A 266 16.32 11.96 34.55
C LEU A 266 15.54 13.23 34.84
N LYS A 267 16.22 14.39 34.84
CA LYS A 267 15.55 15.69 34.83
C LYS A 267 15.17 16.03 33.40
N VAL A 268 13.91 16.15 33.15
CA VAL A 268 13.36 16.39 31.81
C VAL A 268 13.78 17.76 31.28
N ALA A 269 14.43 17.75 30.12
CA ALA A 269 14.88 18.97 29.45
C ALA A 269 14.03 19.31 28.22
N ARG A 270 13.49 18.29 27.51
CA ARG A 270 12.60 18.45 26.36
C ARG A 270 11.52 17.39 26.36
N THR A 271 10.30 17.76 25.97
CA THR A 271 9.15 16.85 25.92
C THR A 271 8.45 16.90 24.56
N GLY A 272 7.62 15.92 24.31
CA GLY A 272 6.68 15.89 23.21
C GLY A 272 7.34 16.05 21.84
N ALA A 273 7.03 17.15 21.18
CA ALA A 273 7.45 17.46 19.83
C ALA A 273 8.92 17.89 19.71
N ASP A 274 9.53 18.35 20.82
CA ASP A 274 10.87 18.92 20.82
C ASP A 274 11.96 17.91 21.18
N THR A 275 11.57 16.65 21.48
CA THR A 275 12.52 15.56 21.69
C THR A 275 13.26 15.22 20.40
N ARG A 276 14.52 14.75 20.55
CA ARG A 276 15.35 14.33 19.40
C ARG A 276 14.67 13.26 18.55
N LEU A 277 14.04 12.27 19.18
CA LEU A 277 13.27 11.24 18.50
C LEU A 277 12.11 11.84 17.65
N SER A 278 11.40 12.83 18.19
CA SER A 278 10.31 13.50 17.45
C SER A 278 10.82 14.28 16.26
N GLN A 279 11.96 14.95 16.37
CA GLN A 279 12.58 15.70 15.29
C GLN A 279 13.02 14.76 14.18
N LEU A 280 13.68 13.63 14.52
CA LEU A 280 14.07 12.61 13.55
C LEU A 280 12.85 12.00 12.86
N THR A 281 11.82 11.62 13.62
CA THR A 281 10.57 11.09 13.05
C THR A 281 9.94 12.06 12.05
N ARG A 282 9.90 13.36 12.39
CA ARG A 282 9.38 14.39 11.47
C ARG A 282 10.24 14.57 10.21
N LEU A 283 11.57 14.48 10.33
CA LEU A 283 12.46 14.57 9.17
C LEU A 283 12.21 13.39 8.22
N VAL A 284 12.08 12.18 8.76
CA VAL A 284 11.78 10.99 7.98
C VAL A 284 10.39 11.07 7.36
N GLU A 285 9.38 11.51 8.13
CA GLU A 285 8.01 11.73 7.60
C GLU A 285 8.02 12.76 6.45
N ARG A 286 8.73 13.88 6.59
CA ARG A 286 8.87 14.88 5.53
C ARG A 286 9.58 14.34 4.30
N ALA A 287 10.65 13.55 4.49
CA ALA A 287 11.36 12.91 3.39
C ALA A 287 10.45 11.93 2.62
N GLN A 288 9.59 11.20 3.34
CA GLN A 288 8.60 10.30 2.72
C GLN A 288 7.42 11.02 2.06
N GLU A 289 7.04 12.23 2.55
CA GLU A 289 5.98 13.04 1.95
C GLU A 289 6.41 13.71 0.63
N GLN A 290 7.69 13.98 0.47
CA GLN A 290 8.23 14.58 -0.75
C GLN A 290 8.34 13.49 -1.83
N ARG A 291 7.39 13.48 -2.77
CA ARG A 291 7.54 12.67 -3.99
C ARG A 291 8.80 13.13 -4.74
N PRO A 292 9.77 12.24 -4.98
CA PRO A 292 10.92 12.58 -5.79
C PRO A 292 10.46 13.15 -7.15
N PRO A 293 11.14 14.16 -7.71
CA PRO A 293 10.78 14.70 -9.02
C PRO A 293 10.80 13.63 -10.12
N LEU A 294 11.64 12.59 -9.96
CA LEU A 294 11.67 11.41 -10.81
C LEU A 294 10.34 10.65 -10.83
N ALA A 295 9.62 10.53 -9.71
CA ALA A 295 8.33 9.87 -9.66
C ALA A 295 7.26 10.60 -10.48
N ARG A 296 7.25 11.93 -10.46
CA ARG A 296 6.34 12.74 -11.28
C ARG A 296 6.63 12.62 -12.77
N THR A 297 7.91 12.53 -13.13
CA THR A 297 8.35 12.34 -14.50
C THR A 297 7.97 10.94 -14.98
N ALA A 298 8.16 9.91 -14.16
CA ALA A 298 7.75 8.55 -14.46
C ALA A 298 6.23 8.44 -14.67
N ASP A 299 5.41 9.09 -13.82
CA ASP A 299 3.95 9.12 -13.98
C ASP A 299 3.53 9.78 -15.31
N ARG A 300 4.23 10.85 -15.73
CA ARG A 300 3.96 11.52 -17.02
C ARG A 300 4.34 10.63 -18.20
N ILE A 301 5.52 10.01 -18.15
CA ILE A 301 6.00 9.08 -19.18
C ILE A 301 5.04 7.90 -19.30
N ALA A 302 4.61 7.32 -18.17
CA ALA A 302 3.63 6.23 -18.15
C ALA A 302 2.31 6.63 -18.83
N GLY A 303 1.80 7.83 -18.57
CA GLY A 303 0.59 8.32 -19.22
C GLY A 303 0.70 8.47 -20.75
N VAL A 304 1.84 9.02 -21.23
CA VAL A 304 2.11 9.12 -22.67
C VAL A 304 2.28 7.72 -23.28
N PHE A 305 2.97 6.82 -22.60
CA PHE A 305 3.17 5.45 -23.05
C PHE A 305 1.83 4.70 -23.19
N VAL A 306 0.95 4.80 -22.20
CA VAL A 306 -0.39 4.17 -22.25
C VAL A 306 -1.21 4.72 -23.44
N ALA A 307 -1.18 6.04 -23.65
CA ALA A 307 -1.86 6.64 -24.81
C ALA A 307 -1.29 6.13 -26.14
N ALA A 308 0.04 6.09 -26.26
CA ALA A 308 0.70 5.56 -27.47
C ALA A 308 0.38 4.08 -27.71
N LEU A 309 0.31 3.29 -26.63
CA LEU A 309 -0.03 1.87 -26.71
C LEU A 309 -1.47 1.64 -27.18
N ILE A 310 -2.42 2.43 -26.68
CA ILE A 310 -3.82 2.36 -27.15
C ILE A 310 -3.89 2.69 -28.65
N VAL A 311 -3.19 3.73 -29.11
CA VAL A 311 -3.12 4.10 -30.53
C VAL A 311 -2.49 2.97 -31.36
N ALA A 312 -1.40 2.38 -30.85
CA ALA A 312 -0.73 1.25 -31.50
C ALA A 312 -1.67 0.03 -31.62
N ALA A 313 -2.39 -0.30 -30.53
CA ALA A 313 -3.35 -1.41 -30.55
C ALA A 313 -4.49 -1.18 -31.57
N ILE A 314 -5.01 0.06 -31.66
CA ILE A 314 -6.01 0.43 -32.70
C ILE A 314 -5.43 0.30 -34.10
N ALA A 315 -4.21 0.77 -34.32
CA ALA A 315 -3.53 0.66 -35.64
C ALA A 315 -3.29 -0.81 -36.01
N VAL A 316 -2.83 -1.63 -35.06
CA VAL A 316 -2.65 -3.07 -35.27
C VAL A 316 -4.00 -3.75 -35.57
N TYR A 317 -5.05 -3.42 -34.83
CA TYR A 317 -6.39 -3.93 -35.10
C TYR A 317 -6.86 -3.57 -36.55
N ALA A 318 -6.70 -2.30 -36.92
CA ALA A 318 -7.11 -1.84 -38.25
C ALA A 318 -6.32 -2.54 -39.39
N TRP A 319 -5.00 -2.71 -39.19
CA TRP A 319 -4.13 -3.41 -40.12
C TRP A 319 -4.54 -4.88 -40.29
N TRP A 320 -4.67 -5.61 -39.20
CA TRP A 320 -5.01 -7.04 -39.21
C TRP A 320 -6.44 -7.29 -39.68
N ARG A 321 -7.35 -6.34 -39.47
CA ARG A 321 -8.72 -6.44 -39.99
C ARG A 321 -8.81 -6.52 -41.52
N VAL A 322 -7.81 -5.98 -42.19
CA VAL A 322 -7.71 -6.06 -43.68
C VAL A 322 -7.03 -7.36 -44.11
N GLN A 323 -6.04 -7.84 -43.36
CA GLN A 323 -5.26 -9.02 -43.68
C GLN A 323 -5.97 -10.33 -43.29
N GLU A 324 -6.27 -10.46 -42.00
CA GLU A 324 -6.92 -11.63 -41.41
C GLU A 324 -7.93 -11.16 -40.33
N PRO A 325 -9.20 -10.89 -40.73
CA PRO A 325 -10.21 -10.34 -39.82
C PRO A 325 -10.44 -11.18 -38.56
N ALA A 326 -10.30 -12.51 -38.63
CA ALA A 326 -10.52 -13.43 -37.53
C ALA A 326 -9.49 -13.26 -36.40
N ARG A 327 -8.25 -12.87 -36.73
CA ARG A 327 -7.14 -12.71 -35.76
C ARG A 327 -6.94 -11.27 -35.29
N ALA A 328 -7.58 -10.30 -35.93
CA ALA A 328 -7.36 -8.88 -35.68
C ALA A 328 -7.58 -8.50 -34.20
N PHE A 329 -8.64 -9.01 -33.63
CA PHE A 329 -8.96 -8.73 -32.20
C PHE A 329 -7.94 -9.37 -31.26
N GLU A 330 -7.56 -10.62 -31.49
CA GLU A 330 -6.61 -11.36 -30.67
C GLU A 330 -5.23 -10.67 -30.64
N VAL A 331 -4.72 -10.27 -31.80
CA VAL A 331 -3.43 -9.59 -31.91
C VAL A 331 -3.48 -8.21 -31.24
N ALA A 332 -4.54 -7.45 -31.38
CA ALA A 332 -4.70 -6.16 -30.72
C ALA A 332 -4.79 -6.31 -29.20
N LEU A 333 -5.51 -7.31 -28.71
CA LEU A 333 -5.60 -7.64 -27.29
C LEU A 333 -4.25 -8.06 -26.74
N ALA A 334 -3.50 -8.90 -27.47
CA ALA A 334 -2.15 -9.30 -27.09
C ALA A 334 -1.20 -8.09 -26.94
N VAL A 335 -1.27 -7.11 -27.85
CA VAL A 335 -0.49 -5.86 -27.73
C VAL A 335 -0.82 -5.12 -26.43
N LEU A 336 -2.09 -5.00 -26.06
CA LEU A 336 -2.51 -4.32 -24.82
C LEU A 336 -2.05 -5.05 -23.56
N VAL A 337 -2.15 -6.39 -23.56
CA VAL A 337 -1.82 -7.21 -22.38
C VAL A 337 -0.32 -7.36 -22.18
N VAL A 338 0.45 -7.65 -23.25
CA VAL A 338 1.89 -7.91 -23.16
C VAL A 338 2.70 -6.64 -22.88
N SER A 339 2.27 -5.50 -23.41
CA SER A 339 3.01 -4.25 -23.27
C SER A 339 2.74 -3.50 -21.96
N CYS A 340 2.24 -4.17 -20.92
CA CYS A 340 2.05 -3.54 -19.61
C CYS A 340 3.38 -3.01 -19.05
N PRO A 341 3.53 -1.71 -18.71
CA PRO A 341 4.75 -1.16 -18.14
C PRO A 341 4.83 -1.44 -16.61
N CYS A 342 4.51 -2.67 -16.20
CA CYS A 342 4.39 -3.05 -14.78
C CYS A 342 5.71 -2.85 -14.01
N ALA A 343 6.87 -3.03 -14.68
CA ALA A 343 8.19 -2.78 -14.10
C ALA A 343 8.43 -1.31 -13.73
N LEU A 344 7.79 -0.36 -14.44
CA LEU A 344 7.95 1.07 -14.17
C LEU A 344 7.33 1.45 -12.82
N SER A 345 6.27 0.78 -12.39
CA SER A 345 5.65 1.01 -11.07
C SER A 345 6.51 0.50 -9.91
N LEU A 346 7.34 -0.52 -10.16
CA LEU A 346 8.27 -1.08 -9.18
C LEU A 346 9.56 -0.26 -9.03
N ALA A 347 10.01 0.39 -10.10
CA ALA A 347 11.25 1.15 -10.11
C ALA A 347 11.16 2.45 -9.27
N VAL A 348 9.98 3.09 -9.24
CA VAL A 348 9.77 4.36 -8.52
C VAL A 348 9.93 4.25 -6.99
N PRO A 349 9.45 3.19 -6.29
CA PRO A 349 9.67 3.04 -4.86
C PRO A 349 11.03 2.46 -4.48
N ALA A 350 11.80 1.94 -5.43
CA ALA A 350 13.12 1.35 -5.18
C ALA A 350 14.26 2.37 -5.30
N ALA A 351 14.02 3.53 -5.87
CA ALA A 351 14.94 4.66 -5.99
C ALA A 351 14.66 5.72 -4.92
#